data_71ed5981b40ecfee338c626e09918776
#
_entry.id   71ed5981b40ecfee338c626e09918776
#
_cell.length_a   1.000
_cell.length_b   1.000
_cell.length_c   1.000
_cell.angle_alpha   90.00
_cell.angle_beta   90.00
_cell.angle_gamma   90.00
#
_symmetry.space_group_name_H-M   'P 1'
#
loop_
_entity.id
_entity.type
_entity.pdbx_description
1 polymer ?
#
loop_
_entity_poly.entity_id
_entity_poly.type
_entity_poly.pdbx_seq_one_letter_code
_entity_poly.pdbx_strand_id
1 'polypeptide(L)'
;MSKQLLFAVLLAVACSRAPVVHAQTTLGHHEIRADQLPAPYVTRSATNPPRVSAQPAGAKLVAPPGFAISVFASGLDDPRHMIEAPNGDVLLSEPGAGKITLFRGNNRYTFLSGLDNPYGLALHGGFLYIGDENAVVRVPYTVGETRASSAPQQLVSLPTGGHATRGIVFDRAGTKMYVSVGSRSNVSAGEPPERAAILEMNPDGSGVRVFASGLRNPVGIAWNPATGALWTAVNERDGLGDNLVPDYITEVRAGAFYGWPYAYIGHHEDPRRKGERSDLVARAIVPSLLIQSHSAPLGITFYDGKMFPAAYRGGAFVALHGSWNRSERTGYKVIFVPFRNGEPAGGYDDFVIGWLTDENSRSVWGRPVDLLVLHDGSLLISDDGGEKIWRVTYR
;
A
#
# COMPACT_ATOMS: atom_id res chain seq x y z
N MET A 1 -52.14 -48.77 43.27
CA MET A 1 -51.99 -48.72 41.85
C MET A 1 -51.34 -47.40 41.50
N SER A 2 -50.02 -47.39 41.32
CA SER A 2 -49.19 -46.19 41.07
C SER A 2 -48.92 -46.12 39.57
N LYS A 3 -49.32 -45.01 38.92
CA LYS A 3 -49.02 -44.73 37.51
C LYS A 3 -47.71 -43.92 37.44
N GLN A 4 -46.63 -44.51 36.92
CA GLN A 4 -45.42 -43.82 36.59
C GLN A 4 -45.62 -43.13 35.21
N LEU A 5 -45.45 -41.79 35.16
CA LEU A 5 -45.33 -41.03 33.92
C LEU A 5 -43.84 -41.05 33.48
N LEU A 6 -43.59 -41.58 32.28
CA LEU A 6 -42.30 -41.47 31.60
C LEU A 6 -42.28 -40.12 30.86
N PHE A 7 -41.33 -39.23 31.24
CA PHE A 7 -41.00 -38.04 30.44
C PHE A 7 -39.88 -38.39 29.45
N ALA A 8 -40.20 -38.36 28.17
CA ALA A 8 -39.21 -38.46 27.10
C ALA A 8 -38.65 -37.04 26.82
N VAL A 9 -37.34 -36.86 27.12
CA VAL A 9 -36.62 -35.63 26.76
C VAL A 9 -36.11 -35.79 25.32
N LEU A 10 -36.72 -35.03 24.38
CA LEU A 10 -36.20 -34.85 23.03
C LEU A 10 -35.03 -33.88 23.05
N LEU A 11 -33.81 -34.37 22.88
CA LEU A 11 -32.64 -33.53 22.56
C LEU A 11 -32.72 -33.08 21.10
N ALA A 12 -33.08 -31.81 20.86
CA ALA A 12 -32.93 -31.20 19.56
C ALA A 12 -31.47 -30.85 19.33
N VAL A 13 -30.77 -31.61 18.51
CA VAL A 13 -29.42 -31.26 18.01
C VAL A 13 -29.60 -30.14 16.98
N ALA A 14 -29.34 -28.90 17.42
CA ALA A 14 -29.24 -27.75 16.51
C ALA A 14 -27.94 -27.90 15.70
N CYS A 15 -28.04 -28.41 14.47
CA CYS A 15 -26.99 -28.30 13.49
C CYS A 15 -26.82 -26.82 13.11
N SER A 16 -25.91 -26.12 13.76
CA SER A 16 -25.47 -24.79 13.31
C SER A 16 -24.72 -24.98 11.98
N ARG A 17 -25.40 -24.71 10.87
CA ARG A 17 -24.72 -24.55 9.58
C ARG A 17 -23.78 -23.36 9.72
N ALA A 18 -22.48 -23.60 9.60
CA ALA A 18 -21.51 -22.54 9.44
C ALA A 18 -21.93 -21.67 8.23
N PRO A 19 -21.87 -20.33 8.35
CA PRO A 19 -22.23 -19.47 7.23
C PRO A 19 -21.36 -19.84 6.04
N VAL A 20 -21.98 -19.97 4.86
CA VAL A 20 -21.27 -20.17 3.60
C VAL A 20 -20.55 -18.86 3.32
N VAL A 21 -19.24 -18.88 3.46
CA VAL A 21 -18.37 -17.75 3.16
C VAL A 21 -18.31 -17.62 1.63
N HIS A 22 -18.98 -16.63 1.07
CA HIS A 22 -18.83 -16.25 -0.34
C HIS A 22 -17.57 -15.39 -0.47
N ALA A 23 -16.41 -16.03 -0.58
CA ALA A 23 -15.17 -15.33 -0.93
C ALA A 23 -15.28 -14.77 -2.37
N GLN A 24 -14.71 -13.56 -2.58
CA GLN A 24 -14.51 -13.05 -3.93
C GLN A 24 -13.61 -14.04 -4.68
N THR A 25 -14.17 -14.76 -5.66
CA THR A 25 -13.47 -15.83 -6.39
C THR A 25 -13.25 -15.49 -7.85
N THR A 26 -13.83 -14.39 -8.34
CA THR A 26 -13.74 -13.97 -9.74
C THR A 26 -12.87 -12.72 -9.83
N LEU A 27 -11.81 -12.80 -10.64
CA LEU A 27 -10.97 -11.69 -10.99
C LEU A 27 -11.70 -10.76 -11.96
N GLY A 28 -11.69 -9.47 -11.70
CA GLY A 28 -12.35 -8.43 -12.49
C GLY A 28 -11.38 -7.50 -13.19
N HIS A 29 -11.88 -6.85 -14.24
CA HIS A 29 -11.27 -5.67 -14.85
C HIS A 29 -12.02 -4.43 -14.42
N HIS A 30 -11.30 -3.34 -14.16
CA HIS A 30 -11.84 -2.10 -13.63
C HIS A 30 -11.31 -0.89 -14.39
N GLU A 31 -12.19 0.04 -14.73
CA GLU A 31 -11.83 1.33 -15.32
C GLU A 31 -12.60 2.43 -14.61
N ILE A 32 -11.90 3.40 -14.05
CA ILE A 32 -12.45 4.61 -13.42
C ILE A 32 -12.03 5.81 -14.25
N ARG A 33 -12.99 6.60 -14.71
CA ARG A 33 -12.74 7.71 -15.61
C ARG A 33 -12.96 9.05 -14.92
N ALA A 34 -12.03 9.99 -15.13
CA ALA A 34 -12.09 11.33 -14.54
C ALA A 34 -13.28 12.16 -15.02
N ASP A 35 -13.80 11.88 -16.23
CA ASP A 35 -14.97 12.55 -16.82
C ASP A 35 -16.32 11.94 -16.36
N GLN A 36 -16.32 10.89 -15.54
CA GLN A 36 -17.51 10.16 -15.07
C GLN A 36 -17.62 10.16 -13.54
N LEU A 37 -16.93 11.06 -12.86
CA LEU A 37 -16.99 11.13 -11.41
C LEU A 37 -18.38 11.58 -10.94
N PRO A 38 -18.93 10.99 -9.86
CA PRO A 38 -20.18 11.46 -9.28
C PRO A 38 -20.01 12.86 -8.68
N ALA A 39 -21.10 13.56 -8.48
CA ALA A 39 -21.08 14.80 -7.70
C ALA A 39 -20.75 14.49 -6.22
N PRO A 40 -20.11 15.43 -5.50
CA PRO A 40 -19.92 15.30 -4.05
C PRO A 40 -21.24 15.06 -3.32
N TYR A 41 -21.22 14.18 -2.30
CA TYR A 41 -22.32 13.88 -1.41
C TYR A 41 -23.52 13.15 -2.04
N VAL A 42 -23.38 12.58 -3.24
CA VAL A 42 -24.46 11.75 -3.86
C VAL A 42 -24.80 10.55 -2.97
N THR A 43 -23.80 9.99 -2.29
CA THR A 43 -24.02 9.00 -1.22
C THR A 43 -23.54 9.57 0.11
N ARG A 44 -24.07 9.05 1.20
CA ARG A 44 -23.58 9.40 2.54
C ARG A 44 -22.19 8.82 2.74
N SER A 45 -21.30 9.59 3.37
CA SER A 45 -20.02 9.07 3.81
C SER A 45 -20.21 8.02 4.91
N ALA A 46 -19.61 6.86 4.75
CA ALA A 46 -19.68 5.78 5.71
C ALA A 46 -18.46 5.76 6.64
N THR A 47 -18.66 5.22 7.84
CA THR A 47 -17.57 4.76 8.73
C THR A 47 -17.79 3.27 8.95
N ASN A 48 -16.96 2.46 8.33
CA ASN A 48 -17.13 1.01 8.26
C ASN A 48 -15.76 0.32 8.38
N PRO A 49 -15.02 0.49 9.52
CA PRO A 49 -13.68 -0.09 9.66
C PRO A 49 -13.73 -1.62 9.60
N PRO A 50 -12.73 -2.26 8.99
CA PRO A 50 -12.67 -3.72 8.94
C PRO A 50 -12.45 -4.30 10.34
N ARG A 51 -12.93 -5.51 10.53
CA ARG A 51 -12.55 -6.38 11.64
C ARG A 51 -11.61 -7.45 11.10
N VAL A 52 -10.34 -7.35 11.42
CA VAL A 52 -9.38 -8.39 11.07
C VAL A 52 -9.65 -9.62 11.93
N SER A 53 -9.73 -10.77 11.32
CA SER A 53 -9.98 -12.08 11.94
C SER A 53 -8.93 -13.09 11.47
N ALA A 54 -8.82 -14.19 12.17
CA ALA A 54 -8.01 -15.33 11.69
C ALA A 54 -8.51 -15.78 10.29
N GLN A 55 -7.59 -16.29 9.47
CA GLN A 55 -7.93 -16.85 8.17
C GLN A 55 -8.99 -17.95 8.34
N PRO A 56 -10.17 -17.85 7.72
CA PRO A 56 -11.22 -18.86 7.83
C PRO A 56 -10.74 -20.21 7.28
N ALA A 57 -11.23 -21.31 7.87
CA ALA A 57 -10.90 -22.65 7.39
C ALA A 57 -11.28 -22.81 5.92
N GLY A 58 -10.32 -23.23 5.10
CA GLY A 58 -10.50 -23.39 3.65
C GLY A 58 -10.41 -22.09 2.82
N ALA A 59 -10.32 -20.92 3.45
CA ALA A 59 -10.10 -19.67 2.72
C ALA A 59 -8.72 -19.68 2.07
N LYS A 60 -8.67 -19.26 0.81
CA LYS A 60 -7.43 -19.20 0.00
C LYS A 60 -7.40 -17.90 -0.79
N LEU A 61 -6.20 -17.42 -1.03
CA LEU A 61 -5.99 -16.38 -2.01
C LEU A 61 -6.13 -16.97 -3.42
N VAL A 62 -6.65 -16.16 -4.33
CA VAL A 62 -6.89 -16.52 -5.73
C VAL A 62 -6.06 -15.59 -6.61
N ALA A 63 -5.39 -16.15 -7.60
CA ALA A 63 -4.62 -15.45 -8.63
C ALA A 63 -5.01 -16.02 -10.01
N PRO A 64 -4.60 -15.37 -11.14
CA PRO A 64 -4.85 -15.88 -12.48
C PRO A 64 -4.32 -17.31 -12.68
N PRO A 65 -4.86 -18.06 -13.65
CA PRO A 65 -4.38 -19.41 -13.96
C PRO A 65 -2.86 -19.47 -14.20
N GLY A 66 -2.21 -20.51 -13.68
CA GLY A 66 -0.75 -20.71 -13.76
C GLY A 66 0.03 -20.08 -12.61
N PHE A 67 -0.59 -19.20 -11.82
CA PHE A 67 0.05 -18.66 -10.60
C PHE A 67 -0.22 -19.56 -9.39
N ALA A 68 0.77 -19.63 -8.51
CA ALA A 68 0.68 -20.30 -7.22
C ALA A 68 1.04 -19.33 -6.10
N ILE A 69 0.30 -19.41 -4.98
CA ILE A 69 0.50 -18.55 -3.81
C ILE A 69 0.86 -19.43 -2.63
N SER A 70 1.92 -19.06 -1.91
CA SER A 70 2.39 -19.73 -0.70
C SER A 70 2.76 -18.72 0.38
N VAL A 71 2.82 -19.16 1.63
CA VAL A 71 3.34 -18.34 2.74
C VAL A 71 4.87 -18.32 2.65
N PHE A 72 5.46 -17.12 2.58
CA PHE A 72 6.91 -16.92 2.68
C PHE A 72 7.34 -16.79 4.14
N ALA A 73 6.62 -16.00 4.95
CA ALA A 73 6.84 -15.84 6.39
C ALA A 73 5.53 -15.56 7.12
N SER A 74 5.47 -15.85 8.41
CA SER A 74 4.29 -15.61 9.26
C SER A 74 4.71 -15.26 10.70
N GLY A 75 3.75 -14.78 11.53
CA GLY A 75 4.01 -14.32 12.88
C GLY A 75 4.90 -13.07 12.88
N LEU A 76 4.53 -12.11 12.06
CA LEU A 76 5.16 -10.80 11.89
C LEU A 76 4.34 -9.76 12.64
N ASP A 77 4.97 -8.64 13.01
CA ASP A 77 4.32 -7.56 13.73
C ASP A 77 4.15 -6.34 12.83
N ASP A 78 2.96 -6.22 12.21
CA ASP A 78 2.64 -5.16 11.26
C ASP A 78 3.63 -5.11 10.07
N PRO A 79 3.80 -6.19 9.26
CA PRO A 79 4.78 -6.22 8.18
C PRO A 79 4.44 -5.20 7.09
N ARG A 80 5.41 -4.35 6.73
CA ARG A 80 5.23 -3.25 5.79
C ARG A 80 6.16 -3.39 4.58
N HIS A 81 7.09 -2.48 4.43
CA HIS A 81 7.94 -2.37 3.24
C HIS A 81 9.06 -3.42 3.23
N MET A 82 9.34 -3.94 2.03
CA MET A 82 10.35 -4.98 1.80
C MET A 82 11.37 -4.55 0.75
N ILE A 83 12.61 -4.94 0.96
CA ILE A 83 13.67 -4.87 -0.06
C ILE A 83 14.46 -6.17 -0.11
N GLU A 84 15.03 -6.50 -1.27
CA GLU A 84 15.96 -7.61 -1.43
C GLU A 84 17.38 -7.08 -1.51
N ALA A 85 18.27 -7.65 -0.69
CA ALA A 85 19.71 -7.36 -0.73
C ALA A 85 20.40 -8.12 -1.87
N PRO A 86 21.59 -7.69 -2.31
CA PRO A 86 22.31 -8.33 -3.43
C PRO A 86 22.60 -9.83 -3.28
N ASN A 87 22.59 -10.35 -2.06
CA ASN A 87 22.79 -11.77 -1.75
C ASN A 87 21.48 -12.55 -1.62
N GLY A 88 20.32 -11.95 -1.91
CA GLY A 88 19.00 -12.55 -1.81
C GLY A 88 18.38 -12.52 -0.40
N ASP A 89 19.02 -11.87 0.57
CA ASP A 89 18.38 -11.61 1.88
C ASP A 89 17.24 -10.62 1.68
N VAL A 90 16.10 -10.85 2.36
CA VAL A 90 14.97 -9.91 2.37
C VAL A 90 14.96 -9.14 3.68
N LEU A 91 14.97 -7.80 3.61
CA LEU A 91 14.75 -6.93 4.76
C LEU A 91 13.31 -6.45 4.76
N LEU A 92 12.68 -6.47 5.95
CA LEU A 92 11.30 -6.08 6.17
C LEU A 92 11.21 -5.04 7.29
N SER A 93 10.46 -3.98 7.10
CA SER A 93 10.08 -3.08 8.19
C SER A 93 8.86 -3.62 8.93
N GLU A 94 8.93 -3.64 10.27
CA GLU A 94 7.86 -4.03 11.18
C GLU A 94 7.59 -2.87 12.17
N PRO A 95 6.75 -1.88 11.79
CA PRO A 95 6.43 -0.72 12.62
C PRO A 95 5.89 -1.08 14.00
N GLY A 96 5.00 -2.09 14.11
CA GLY A 96 4.43 -2.52 15.38
C GLY A 96 5.48 -2.88 16.42
N ALA A 97 6.59 -3.48 15.98
CA ALA A 97 7.73 -3.83 16.82
C ALA A 97 8.88 -2.80 16.77
N GLY A 98 8.78 -1.73 15.99
CA GLY A 98 9.84 -0.72 15.82
C GLY A 98 11.17 -1.32 15.34
N LYS A 99 11.12 -2.27 14.39
CA LYS A 99 12.31 -3.03 13.97
C LYS A 99 12.39 -3.28 12.46
N ILE A 100 13.59 -3.67 12.03
CA ILE A 100 13.86 -4.27 10.72
C ILE A 100 14.19 -5.75 10.92
N THR A 101 13.44 -6.61 10.25
CA THR A 101 13.68 -8.06 10.21
C THR A 101 14.39 -8.45 8.93
N LEU A 102 15.40 -9.32 9.01
CA LEU A 102 16.13 -9.88 7.90
C LEU A 102 15.81 -11.37 7.77
N PHE A 103 15.45 -11.79 6.55
CA PHE A 103 15.25 -13.19 6.18
C PHE A 103 16.40 -13.67 5.31
N ARG A 104 17.01 -14.81 5.69
CA ARG A 104 18.01 -15.53 4.89
C ARG A 104 17.61 -17.00 4.79
N GLY A 105 17.10 -17.38 3.64
CA GLY A 105 16.44 -18.68 3.49
C GLY A 105 15.32 -18.84 4.52
N ASN A 106 15.35 -19.88 5.33
CA ASN A 106 14.37 -20.13 6.37
C ASN A 106 14.69 -19.46 7.72
N ASN A 107 15.81 -18.75 7.83
CA ASN A 107 16.22 -18.09 9.06
C ASN A 107 15.70 -16.65 9.12
N ARG A 108 15.34 -16.22 10.32
CA ARG A 108 14.87 -14.88 10.64
C ARG A 108 15.78 -14.23 11.68
N TYR A 109 16.16 -12.97 11.45
CA TYR A 109 17.02 -12.19 12.34
C TYR A 109 16.40 -10.82 12.59
N THR A 110 16.53 -10.29 13.80
CA THR A 110 16.29 -8.85 14.07
C THR A 110 17.54 -8.09 13.65
N PHE A 111 17.47 -7.44 12.47
CA PHE A 111 18.61 -6.67 11.94
C PHE A 111 18.84 -5.38 12.74
N LEU A 112 17.78 -4.65 13.06
CA LEU A 112 17.80 -3.39 13.80
C LEU A 112 16.51 -3.26 14.60
N SER A 113 16.54 -2.59 15.76
CA SER A 113 15.38 -2.30 16.61
C SER A 113 15.51 -0.91 17.24
N GLY A 114 14.43 -0.43 17.88
CA GLY A 114 14.38 0.88 18.53
C GLY A 114 14.10 2.03 17.55
N LEU A 115 13.39 1.72 16.44
CA LEU A 115 12.95 2.67 15.43
C LEU A 115 11.56 3.22 15.77
N ASP A 116 11.24 4.39 15.23
CA ASP A 116 9.95 5.07 15.41
C ASP A 116 9.05 4.86 14.19
N ASN A 117 8.23 3.79 14.24
CA ASN A 117 7.28 3.48 13.17
C ASN A 117 7.94 3.36 11.77
N PRO A 118 8.98 2.50 11.58
CA PRO A 118 9.73 2.41 10.34
C PRO A 118 8.87 1.90 9.18
N TYR A 119 9.02 2.52 7.99
CA TYR A 119 8.33 2.08 6.79
C TYR A 119 9.30 1.84 5.63
N GLY A 120 9.67 2.88 4.88
CA GLY A 120 10.49 2.78 3.68
C GLY A 120 11.91 2.32 3.96
N LEU A 121 12.41 1.42 3.12
CA LEU A 121 13.78 0.89 3.17
C LEU A 121 14.46 1.11 1.82
N ALA A 122 15.74 1.47 1.83
CA ALA A 122 16.55 1.51 0.61
C ALA A 122 18.02 1.21 0.93
N LEU A 123 18.66 0.41 0.09
CA LEU A 123 20.11 0.16 0.16
C LEU A 123 20.84 1.09 -0.81
N HIS A 124 21.77 1.88 -0.30
CA HIS A 124 22.59 2.75 -1.13
C HIS A 124 23.94 3.07 -0.47
N GLY A 125 25.04 3.05 -1.26
CA GLY A 125 26.35 3.53 -0.83
C GLY A 125 26.93 2.85 0.43
N GLY A 126 26.60 1.56 0.68
CA GLY A 126 27.02 0.84 1.89
C GLY A 126 26.18 1.15 3.14
N PHE A 127 24.97 1.71 2.96
CA PHE A 127 24.04 1.99 4.02
C PHE A 127 22.66 1.40 3.74
N LEU A 128 21.93 1.04 4.81
CA LEU A 128 20.49 0.87 4.84
C LEU A 128 19.86 2.19 5.30
N TYR A 129 19.06 2.79 4.44
CA TYR A 129 18.23 3.97 4.74
C TYR A 129 16.85 3.51 5.17
N ILE A 130 16.30 4.18 6.18
CA ILE A 130 15.02 3.85 6.80
C ILE A 130 14.21 5.13 6.96
N GLY A 131 12.98 5.10 6.46
CA GLY A 131 11.99 6.14 6.67
C GLY A 131 11.23 5.87 7.96
N ASP A 132 11.67 6.46 9.05
CA ASP A 132 10.92 6.54 10.32
C ASP A 132 9.86 7.63 10.24
N GLU A 133 8.82 7.58 11.08
CA GLU A 133 7.78 8.61 11.06
C GLU A 133 8.34 10.02 11.23
N ASN A 134 9.29 10.17 12.16
CA ASN A 134 9.86 11.46 12.57
C ASN A 134 11.15 11.86 11.83
N ALA A 135 11.74 10.95 11.03
CA ALA A 135 13.05 11.17 10.41
C ALA A 135 13.33 10.25 9.22
N VAL A 136 14.33 10.61 8.43
CA VAL A 136 15.10 9.63 7.67
C VAL A 136 16.36 9.31 8.47
N VAL A 137 16.59 8.03 8.71
CA VAL A 137 17.80 7.54 9.38
C VAL A 137 18.55 6.57 8.47
N ARG A 138 19.85 6.34 8.75
CA ARG A 138 20.62 5.28 8.07
C ARG A 138 21.55 4.57 9.03
N VAL A 139 21.87 3.31 8.69
CA VAL A 139 22.91 2.54 9.37
C VAL A 139 23.88 1.96 8.32
N PRO A 140 25.17 1.74 8.63
CA PRO A 140 26.05 0.97 7.79
C PRO A 140 25.45 -0.41 7.50
N TYR A 141 25.58 -0.88 6.26
CA TYR A 141 25.10 -2.19 5.83
C TYR A 141 26.14 -2.88 4.97
N THR A 142 26.58 -4.04 5.44
CA THR A 142 27.45 -4.93 4.68
C THR A 142 26.67 -6.18 4.28
N VAL A 143 26.75 -6.55 3.00
CA VAL A 143 26.07 -7.75 2.49
C VAL A 143 26.54 -8.97 3.28
N GLY A 144 25.58 -9.74 3.82
CA GLY A 144 25.84 -10.90 4.64
C GLY A 144 25.80 -10.65 6.16
N GLU A 145 25.73 -9.41 6.62
CA GLU A 145 25.44 -9.11 8.03
C GLU A 145 23.99 -9.47 8.38
N THR A 146 23.79 -9.98 9.60
CA THR A 146 22.44 -10.34 10.11
C THR A 146 21.97 -9.39 11.20
N ARG A 147 22.80 -8.41 11.57
CA ARG A 147 22.53 -7.39 12.58
C ARG A 147 23.30 -6.11 12.25
N ALA A 148 22.67 -4.96 12.48
CA ALA A 148 23.32 -3.66 12.35
C ALA A 148 24.50 -3.53 13.32
N SER A 149 25.62 -3.02 12.84
CA SER A 149 26.87 -2.86 13.60
C SER A 149 26.90 -1.60 14.48
N SER A 150 25.97 -0.65 14.27
CA SER A 150 25.88 0.60 15.03
C SER A 150 24.43 1.08 15.18
N ALA A 151 24.23 2.07 16.03
CA ALA A 151 22.96 2.79 16.12
C ALA A 151 22.66 3.59 14.84
N PRO A 152 21.38 3.87 14.52
CA PRO A 152 21.00 4.69 13.38
C PRO A 152 21.55 6.12 13.49
N GLN A 153 22.03 6.64 12.35
CA GLN A 153 22.34 8.05 12.17
C GLN A 153 21.13 8.77 11.59
N GLN A 154 20.62 9.77 12.29
CA GLN A 154 19.57 10.65 11.73
C GLN A 154 20.18 11.58 10.70
N LEU A 155 19.50 11.69 9.53
CA LEU A 155 19.89 12.56 8.42
C LEU A 155 19.04 13.82 8.36
N VAL A 156 17.73 13.67 8.47
CA VAL A 156 16.75 14.76 8.37
C VAL A 156 15.56 14.47 9.27
N SER A 157 15.04 15.49 9.95
CA SER A 157 13.77 15.40 10.68
C SER A 157 12.60 15.58 9.72
N LEU A 158 11.52 14.83 9.95
CA LEU A 158 10.28 14.89 9.18
C LEU A 158 9.11 15.27 10.09
N PRO A 159 8.07 15.93 9.56
CA PRO A 159 6.90 16.30 10.35
C PRO A 159 6.13 15.05 10.81
N THR A 160 5.72 14.99 12.09
CA THR A 160 5.00 13.87 12.71
C THR A 160 3.50 14.10 12.83
N GLY A 161 2.77 13.02 13.12
CA GLY A 161 1.31 13.01 13.25
C GLY A 161 0.58 12.93 11.90
N GLY A 162 -0.65 12.45 11.88
CA GLY A 162 -1.39 12.17 10.66
C GLY A 162 -0.90 10.90 9.95
N HIS A 163 -0.63 10.97 8.65
CA HIS A 163 -0.10 9.83 7.91
C HIS A 163 1.38 9.62 8.25
N ALA A 164 1.69 8.45 8.77
CA ALA A 164 3.00 8.12 9.35
C ALA A 164 3.99 7.48 8.37
N THR A 165 3.53 6.96 7.24
CA THR A 165 4.40 6.25 6.29
C THR A 165 5.38 7.18 5.58
N ARG A 166 6.64 6.70 5.40
CA ARG A 166 7.73 7.40 4.70
C ARG A 166 8.39 6.44 3.71
N GLY A 167 7.86 6.39 2.48
CA GLY A 167 8.52 5.65 1.40
C GLY A 167 9.85 6.31 1.02
N ILE A 168 10.86 5.52 0.67
CA ILE A 168 12.18 6.00 0.25
C ILE A 168 12.62 5.29 -1.02
N VAL A 169 13.07 6.05 -2.02
CA VAL A 169 13.79 5.53 -3.19
C VAL A 169 14.93 6.46 -3.57
N PHE A 170 15.97 5.90 -4.19
CA PHE A 170 17.04 6.67 -4.82
C PHE A 170 16.81 6.77 -6.32
N ASP A 171 17.29 7.85 -6.94
CA ASP A 171 17.39 7.90 -8.40
C ASP A 171 18.37 6.83 -8.89
N ARG A 172 18.33 6.52 -10.20
CA ARG A 172 19.19 5.49 -10.79
C ARG A 172 20.68 5.79 -10.63
N ALA A 173 21.06 7.05 -10.56
CA ALA A 173 22.44 7.48 -10.36
C ALA A 173 22.88 7.42 -8.89
N GLY A 174 21.92 7.27 -7.94
CA GLY A 174 22.17 7.30 -6.51
C GLY A 174 22.54 8.69 -5.98
N THR A 175 22.28 9.74 -6.76
CA THR A 175 22.65 11.12 -6.41
C THR A 175 21.56 11.86 -5.65
N LYS A 176 20.31 11.40 -5.75
CA LYS A 176 19.16 11.96 -5.06
C LYS A 176 18.33 10.87 -4.39
N MET A 177 17.81 11.21 -3.23
CA MET A 177 16.86 10.43 -2.46
C MET A 177 15.49 11.11 -2.50
N TYR A 178 14.44 10.34 -2.70
CA TYR A 178 13.05 10.80 -2.70
C TYR A 178 12.31 10.18 -1.55
N VAL A 179 11.53 11.02 -0.81
CA VAL A 179 10.81 10.58 0.38
C VAL A 179 9.35 11.02 0.28
N SER A 180 8.43 10.08 0.45
CA SER A 180 7.00 10.39 0.49
C SER A 180 6.57 10.82 1.88
N VAL A 181 5.76 11.88 1.98
CA VAL A 181 5.24 12.41 3.24
C VAL A 181 3.76 12.74 3.08
N GLY A 182 2.90 11.97 3.74
CA GLY A 182 1.46 12.19 3.70
C GLY A 182 0.99 13.41 4.50
N SER A 183 -0.24 13.85 4.26
CA SER A 183 -0.88 14.94 4.98
C SER A 183 -1.06 14.63 6.47
N ARG A 184 -1.20 15.65 7.28
CA ARG A 184 -1.57 15.51 8.69
C ARG A 184 -3.08 15.27 8.85
N SER A 185 -3.87 15.87 7.98
CA SER A 185 -5.32 15.90 8.07
C SER A 185 -6.00 15.32 6.83
N ASN A 186 -7.32 15.19 6.90
CA ASN A 186 -8.11 14.79 5.73
C ASN A 186 -8.10 15.86 4.63
N VAL A 187 -8.30 17.17 4.99
CA VAL A 187 -8.50 18.24 4.00
C VAL A 187 -8.16 19.64 4.55
N SER A 188 -7.38 19.75 5.63
CA SER A 188 -7.03 21.06 6.19
C SER A 188 -5.97 21.77 5.34
N ALA A 189 -6.18 23.06 5.09
CA ALA A 189 -5.16 23.92 4.51
C ALA A 189 -4.11 24.34 5.56
N GLY A 190 -2.97 24.87 5.10
CA GLY A 190 -1.95 25.44 5.96
C GLY A 190 -1.05 24.42 6.67
N GLU A 191 -1.00 23.18 6.19
CA GLU A 191 0.00 22.21 6.64
C GLU A 191 1.41 22.63 6.18
N PRO A 192 2.48 22.18 6.89
CA PRO A 192 3.86 22.39 6.44
C PRO A 192 4.06 21.94 4.99
N PRO A 193 4.88 22.64 4.18
CA PRO A 193 5.06 22.33 2.76
C PRO A 193 5.64 20.94 2.48
N GLU A 194 6.30 20.33 3.46
CA GLU A 194 6.82 18.97 3.41
C GLU A 194 5.70 17.90 3.46
N ARG A 195 4.48 18.29 3.83
CA ARG A 195 3.33 17.41 3.92
C ARG A 195 2.57 17.31 2.59
N ALA A 196 1.88 16.19 2.41
CA ALA A 196 1.16 15.88 1.17
C ALA A 196 2.07 16.05 -0.07
N ALA A 197 3.29 15.54 0.03
CA ALA A 197 4.40 15.84 -0.88
C ALA A 197 5.34 14.64 -1.08
N ILE A 198 6.07 14.69 -2.18
CA ILE A 198 7.32 13.95 -2.35
C ILE A 198 8.46 14.96 -2.15
N LEU A 199 9.36 14.65 -1.25
CA LEU A 199 10.58 15.41 -1.00
C LEU A 199 11.74 14.84 -1.82
N GLU A 200 12.65 15.71 -2.26
CA GLU A 200 13.94 15.35 -2.85
C GLU A 200 15.06 15.89 -1.99
N MET A 201 16.11 15.11 -1.78
CA MET A 201 17.28 15.51 -1.02
C MET A 201 18.53 14.74 -1.49
N ASN A 202 19.71 15.17 -1.02
CA ASN A 202 20.94 14.43 -1.22
C ASN A 202 20.98 13.17 -0.31
N PRO A 203 21.84 12.15 -0.62
CA PRO A 203 21.96 10.95 0.20
C PRO A 203 22.41 11.20 1.66
N ASP A 204 23.02 12.35 1.94
CA ASP A 204 23.41 12.77 3.29
C ASP A 204 22.30 13.53 4.05
N GLY A 205 21.12 13.69 3.46
CA GLY A 205 19.98 14.42 4.01
C GLY A 205 20.02 15.92 3.75
N SER A 206 21.08 16.45 3.12
CA SER A 206 21.16 17.88 2.79
C SER A 206 20.33 18.24 1.53
N GLY A 207 20.08 19.53 1.30
CA GLY A 207 19.43 20.01 0.10
C GLY A 207 17.96 19.62 -0.03
N VAL A 208 17.24 19.47 1.09
CA VAL A 208 15.82 19.11 1.11
C VAL A 208 14.98 20.15 0.36
N ARG A 209 14.16 19.67 -0.58
CA ARG A 209 13.15 20.48 -1.27
C ARG A 209 11.88 19.69 -1.56
N VAL A 210 10.78 20.37 -1.71
CA VAL A 210 9.55 19.77 -2.22
C VAL A 210 9.73 19.49 -3.70
N PHE A 211 9.69 18.21 -4.10
CA PHE A 211 9.76 17.78 -5.49
C PHE A 211 8.41 17.89 -6.18
N ALA A 212 7.34 17.41 -5.51
CA ALA A 212 5.95 17.51 -5.96
C ALA A 212 5.03 17.64 -4.75
N SER A 213 3.87 18.29 -4.91
CA SER A 213 2.95 18.61 -3.81
C SER A 213 1.49 18.34 -4.18
N GLY A 214 0.60 18.43 -3.18
CA GLY A 214 -0.82 18.20 -3.38
C GLY A 214 -1.20 16.71 -3.52
N LEU A 215 -0.32 15.83 -3.11
CA LEU A 215 -0.51 14.37 -3.02
C LEU A 215 -0.97 14.05 -1.60
N ARG A 216 -2.28 13.85 -1.35
CA ARG A 216 -2.80 13.75 0.02
C ARG A 216 -2.01 12.77 0.90
N ASN A 217 -1.91 11.52 0.50
CA ASN A 217 -1.11 10.52 1.19
C ASN A 217 -0.39 9.64 0.16
N PRO A 218 0.74 10.11 -0.39
CA PRO A 218 1.61 9.28 -1.22
C PRO A 218 2.31 8.28 -0.30
N VAL A 219 2.19 6.98 -0.59
CA VAL A 219 2.76 5.93 0.25
C VAL A 219 3.87 5.20 -0.50
N GLY A 220 3.52 4.30 -1.39
CA GLY A 220 4.47 3.59 -2.24
C GLY A 220 5.02 4.52 -3.30
N ILE A 221 6.33 4.47 -3.49
CA ILE A 221 7.04 5.19 -4.56
C ILE A 221 7.97 4.21 -5.28
N ALA A 222 7.95 4.25 -6.61
CA ALA A 222 8.76 3.35 -7.44
C ALA A 222 9.18 4.02 -8.75
N TRP A 223 10.35 3.64 -9.27
CA TRP A 223 10.79 4.03 -10.61
C TRP A 223 10.22 3.09 -11.65
N ASN A 224 9.63 3.64 -12.71
CA ASN A 224 9.32 2.87 -13.90
C ASN A 224 10.63 2.51 -14.61
N PRO A 225 11.02 1.24 -14.70
CA PRO A 225 12.32 0.85 -15.24
C PRO A 225 12.46 1.14 -16.74
N ALA A 226 11.35 1.24 -17.47
CA ALA A 226 11.35 1.50 -18.92
C ALA A 226 11.56 2.98 -19.26
N THR A 227 11.04 3.90 -18.45
CA THR A 227 11.07 5.34 -18.71
C THR A 227 11.99 6.12 -17.77
N GLY A 228 12.29 5.56 -16.59
CA GLY A 228 12.98 6.28 -15.51
C GLY A 228 12.11 7.33 -14.83
N ALA A 229 10.79 7.31 -15.03
CA ALA A 229 9.84 8.19 -14.34
C ALA A 229 9.55 7.68 -12.92
N LEU A 230 9.42 8.60 -11.97
CA LEU A 230 8.99 8.31 -10.60
C LEU A 230 7.48 8.17 -10.55
N TRP A 231 6.98 7.12 -9.89
CA TRP A 231 5.56 6.85 -9.68
C TRP A 231 5.22 6.76 -8.21
N THR A 232 3.96 7.07 -7.86
CA THR A 232 3.46 6.92 -6.50
C THR A 232 2.02 6.41 -6.48
N ALA A 233 1.68 5.68 -5.41
CA ALA A 233 0.32 5.30 -5.05
C ALA A 233 -0.20 6.28 -3.99
N VAL A 234 -1.40 6.82 -4.19
CA VAL A 234 -1.96 7.89 -3.34
C VAL A 234 -3.34 7.53 -2.83
N ASN A 235 -3.49 7.62 -1.50
CA ASN A 235 -4.78 7.56 -0.86
C ASN A 235 -5.41 8.96 -0.82
N GLU A 236 -6.57 9.10 -1.43
CA GLU A 236 -7.30 10.36 -1.49
C GLU A 236 -8.17 10.61 -0.25
N ARG A 237 -8.81 11.77 -0.24
CA ARG A 237 -9.60 12.31 0.88
C ARG A 237 -10.93 11.61 1.07
N ASP A 238 -11.41 11.67 2.30
CA ASP A 238 -12.67 11.08 2.73
C ASP A 238 -13.76 12.13 2.84
N GLY A 239 -15.02 11.67 2.98
CA GLY A 239 -16.13 12.51 3.39
C GLY A 239 -16.93 13.13 2.25
N LEU A 240 -16.72 12.71 1.00
CA LEU A 240 -17.51 13.17 -0.16
C LEU A 240 -18.46 12.09 -0.71
N GLY A 241 -18.57 10.94 -0.05
CA GLY A 241 -19.41 9.81 -0.41
C GLY A 241 -18.62 8.55 -0.76
N ASP A 242 -19.31 7.45 -1.05
CA ASP A 242 -18.72 6.14 -1.28
C ASP A 242 -17.83 6.06 -2.54
N ASN A 243 -18.17 6.80 -3.60
CA ASN A 243 -17.50 6.73 -4.88
C ASN A 243 -16.69 8.00 -5.22
N LEU A 244 -16.38 8.82 -4.19
CA LEU A 244 -15.59 10.05 -4.31
C LEU A 244 -14.76 10.26 -3.03
N VAL A 245 -13.45 10.50 -3.12
CA VAL A 245 -12.59 10.72 -4.29
C VAL A 245 -11.91 9.40 -4.65
N PRO A 246 -11.75 9.07 -5.94
CA PRO A 246 -10.92 7.94 -6.35
C PRO A 246 -9.50 8.05 -5.81
N ASP A 247 -8.97 6.94 -5.31
CA ASP A 247 -7.55 6.77 -5.12
C ASP A 247 -6.85 6.67 -6.48
N TYR A 248 -5.53 6.72 -6.53
CA TYR A 248 -4.84 6.67 -7.81
C TYR A 248 -3.38 6.24 -7.72
N ILE A 249 -2.82 5.88 -8.88
CA ILE A 249 -1.39 5.93 -9.13
C ILE A 249 -1.07 7.02 -10.17
N THR A 250 0.09 7.63 -10.07
CA THR A 250 0.48 8.68 -11.00
C THR A 250 2.00 8.79 -11.13
N GLU A 251 2.45 9.21 -12.32
CA GLU A 251 3.79 9.76 -12.51
C GLU A 251 3.96 11.00 -11.63
N VAL A 252 5.11 11.12 -10.96
CA VAL A 252 5.45 12.26 -10.10
C VAL A 252 6.40 13.19 -10.85
N ARG A 253 5.93 14.40 -11.19
CA ARG A 253 6.68 15.39 -11.96
C ARG A 253 7.23 16.50 -11.08
N ALA A 254 8.46 16.92 -11.32
CA ALA A 254 9.11 18.00 -10.60
C ALA A 254 8.28 19.30 -10.67
N GLY A 255 8.01 19.93 -9.52
CA GLY A 255 7.22 21.17 -9.40
C GLY A 255 5.72 20.99 -9.63
N ALA A 256 5.22 19.77 -9.85
CA ALA A 256 3.82 19.50 -10.06
C ALA A 256 2.99 19.64 -8.78
N PHE A 257 1.69 19.97 -8.98
CA PHE A 257 0.68 20.03 -7.93
C PHE A 257 -0.50 19.12 -8.29
N TYR A 258 -0.87 18.19 -7.38
CA TYR A 258 -1.89 17.17 -7.62
C TYR A 258 -3.25 17.45 -6.95
N GLY A 259 -3.43 18.66 -6.41
CA GLY A 259 -4.73 19.21 -6.03
C GLY A 259 -4.97 19.33 -4.53
N TRP A 260 -4.52 18.39 -3.69
CA TRP A 260 -4.81 18.43 -2.26
C TRP A 260 -4.23 19.70 -1.58
N PRO A 261 -4.96 20.38 -0.68
CA PRO A 261 -6.31 20.12 -0.22
C PRO A 261 -7.42 20.79 -1.05
N TYR A 262 -7.10 21.62 -2.04
CA TYR A 262 -8.03 22.55 -2.72
C TYR A 262 -8.82 21.91 -3.85
N ALA A 263 -8.22 20.96 -4.55
CA ALA A 263 -8.82 20.25 -5.67
C ALA A 263 -8.55 18.74 -5.58
N TYR A 264 -9.26 17.94 -6.39
CA TYR A 264 -9.05 16.51 -6.57
C TYR A 264 -9.22 16.13 -8.04
N ILE A 265 -8.52 15.11 -8.50
CA ILE A 265 -8.56 14.57 -9.85
C ILE A 265 -8.55 15.72 -10.90
N GLY A 266 -7.46 16.48 -10.89
CA GLY A 266 -7.34 17.70 -11.69
C GLY A 266 -8.06 18.89 -11.07
N HIS A 267 -8.91 19.56 -11.86
CA HIS A 267 -9.52 20.84 -11.50
C HIS A 267 -10.84 20.74 -10.72
N HIS A 268 -11.22 19.56 -10.22
CA HIS A 268 -12.42 19.43 -9.40
C HIS A 268 -12.18 20.06 -8.03
N GLU A 269 -12.78 21.22 -7.82
CA GLU A 269 -12.63 21.96 -6.57
C GLU A 269 -13.28 21.23 -5.40
N ASP A 270 -12.56 21.08 -4.29
CA ASP A 270 -13.15 20.48 -3.08
C ASP A 270 -14.22 21.42 -2.52
N PRO A 271 -15.48 20.98 -2.36
CA PRO A 271 -16.57 21.83 -1.90
C PRO A 271 -16.33 22.45 -0.52
N ARG A 272 -15.48 21.82 0.31
CA ARG A 272 -15.08 22.32 1.64
C ARG A 272 -14.01 23.40 1.57
N ARG A 273 -13.39 23.58 0.41
CA ARG A 273 -12.31 24.56 0.11
C ARG A 273 -12.68 25.50 -1.05
N LYS A 274 -13.97 25.55 -1.39
CA LYS A 274 -14.47 26.30 -2.55
C LYS A 274 -14.03 27.77 -2.52
N GLY A 275 -13.44 28.22 -3.62
CA GLY A 275 -12.94 29.58 -3.80
C GLY A 275 -11.58 29.85 -3.16
N GLU A 276 -10.99 28.87 -2.46
CA GLU A 276 -9.63 29.00 -1.94
C GLU A 276 -8.60 28.59 -3.02
N ARG A 277 -7.54 29.37 -3.19
CA ARG A 277 -6.39 29.06 -4.05
C ARG A 277 -6.76 28.63 -5.48
N SER A 278 -7.59 29.42 -6.16
CA SER A 278 -7.93 29.19 -7.58
C SER A 278 -6.70 29.08 -8.49
N ASP A 279 -5.60 29.72 -8.14
CA ASP A 279 -4.29 29.60 -8.79
C ASP A 279 -3.75 28.17 -8.76
N LEU A 280 -3.87 27.46 -7.63
CA LEU A 280 -3.47 26.07 -7.48
C LEU A 280 -4.47 25.11 -8.10
N VAL A 281 -5.78 25.37 -7.95
CA VAL A 281 -6.84 24.58 -8.62
C VAL A 281 -6.60 24.53 -10.12
N ALA A 282 -6.30 25.67 -10.75
CA ALA A 282 -6.02 25.76 -12.17
C ALA A 282 -4.74 25.03 -12.64
N ARG A 283 -3.85 24.68 -11.71
CA ARG A 283 -2.59 23.96 -11.99
C ARG A 283 -2.62 22.49 -11.59
N ALA A 284 -3.71 22.05 -10.97
CA ALA A 284 -3.81 20.68 -10.48
C ALA A 284 -3.80 19.66 -11.64
N ILE A 285 -2.93 18.68 -11.53
CA ILE A 285 -2.76 17.62 -12.55
C ILE A 285 -3.80 16.53 -12.35
N VAL A 286 -4.34 16.00 -13.45
CA VAL A 286 -5.14 14.78 -13.44
C VAL A 286 -4.18 13.59 -13.26
N PRO A 287 -4.38 12.71 -12.26
CA PRO A 287 -3.56 11.51 -12.09
C PRO A 287 -3.63 10.55 -13.28
N SER A 288 -2.56 9.76 -13.46
CA SER A 288 -2.41 8.88 -14.62
C SER A 288 -3.41 7.72 -14.67
N LEU A 289 -3.77 7.13 -13.51
CA LEU A 289 -4.77 6.06 -13.40
C LEU A 289 -5.54 6.18 -12.09
N LEU A 290 -6.86 6.19 -12.19
CA LEU A 290 -7.77 6.21 -11.05
C LEU A 290 -8.08 4.79 -10.57
N ILE A 291 -8.15 4.62 -9.26
CA ILE A 291 -8.51 3.38 -8.57
C ILE A 291 -9.81 3.62 -7.81
N GLN A 292 -10.62 2.58 -7.61
CA GLN A 292 -11.86 2.66 -6.85
C GLN A 292 -11.65 3.44 -5.54
N SER A 293 -12.52 4.42 -5.30
CA SER A 293 -12.47 5.29 -4.11
C SER A 293 -12.38 4.48 -2.83
N HIS A 294 -11.51 4.93 -1.92
CA HIS A 294 -11.30 4.34 -0.61
C HIS A 294 -10.64 2.94 -0.60
N SER A 295 -10.04 2.51 -1.72
CA SER A 295 -9.31 1.23 -1.79
C SER A 295 -8.00 1.23 -1.00
N ALA A 296 -7.48 2.41 -0.65
CA ALA A 296 -6.24 2.63 0.07
C ALA A 296 -5.03 1.95 -0.61
N PRO A 297 -4.60 2.38 -1.82
CA PRO A 297 -3.39 1.87 -2.44
C PRO A 297 -2.17 2.28 -1.63
N LEU A 298 -1.34 1.30 -1.24
CA LEU A 298 -0.13 1.52 -0.46
C LEU A 298 1.12 1.24 -1.29
N GLY A 299 1.50 -0.02 -1.46
CA GLY A 299 2.68 -0.41 -2.23
C GLY A 299 2.44 -0.36 -3.73
N ILE A 300 3.46 0.05 -4.48
CA ILE A 300 3.53 -0.02 -5.94
C ILE A 300 4.89 -0.55 -6.36
N THR A 301 4.94 -1.51 -7.28
CA THR A 301 6.17 -2.01 -7.89
C THR A 301 5.96 -2.30 -9.36
N PHE A 302 6.98 -2.01 -10.18
CA PHE A 302 6.98 -2.40 -11.60
C PHE A 302 7.56 -3.79 -11.75
N TYR A 303 6.96 -4.62 -12.60
CA TYR A 303 7.43 -5.98 -12.82
C TYR A 303 8.44 -6.02 -13.97
N ASP A 304 9.69 -6.21 -13.64
CA ASP A 304 10.81 -6.42 -14.56
C ASP A 304 11.36 -7.87 -14.54
N GLY A 305 10.76 -8.73 -13.71
CA GLY A 305 11.10 -10.14 -13.58
C GLY A 305 10.82 -10.96 -14.83
N LYS A 306 11.37 -12.17 -14.87
CA LYS A 306 11.23 -13.09 -16.02
C LYS A 306 10.32 -14.29 -15.74
N MET A 307 9.91 -14.51 -14.47
CA MET A 307 9.10 -15.66 -14.08
C MET A 307 7.67 -15.54 -14.61
N PHE A 308 7.05 -14.36 -14.51
CA PHE A 308 5.67 -14.18 -14.95
C PHE A 308 5.58 -14.04 -16.47
N PRO A 309 4.41 -14.38 -17.07
CA PRO A 309 4.17 -14.22 -18.50
C PRO A 309 4.51 -12.82 -19.02
N ALA A 310 4.86 -12.74 -20.31
CA ALA A 310 5.26 -11.50 -20.96
C ALA A 310 4.23 -10.34 -20.79
N ALA A 311 2.94 -10.68 -20.67
CA ALA A 311 1.86 -9.71 -20.47
C ALA A 311 2.01 -8.87 -19.17
N TYR A 312 2.74 -9.37 -18.17
CA TYR A 312 2.98 -8.66 -16.92
C TYR A 312 4.24 -7.78 -16.93
N ARG A 313 5.14 -7.98 -17.89
CA ARG A 313 6.43 -7.28 -17.92
C ARG A 313 6.26 -5.81 -18.27
N GLY A 314 6.88 -4.96 -17.46
CA GLY A 314 6.80 -3.49 -17.57
C GLY A 314 5.50 -2.89 -17.04
N GLY A 315 4.51 -3.71 -16.62
CA GLY A 315 3.35 -3.24 -15.88
C GLY A 315 3.63 -3.06 -14.39
N ALA A 316 2.69 -2.48 -13.67
CA ALA A 316 2.79 -2.24 -12.24
C ALA A 316 1.82 -3.12 -11.44
N PHE A 317 2.29 -3.66 -10.32
CA PHE A 317 1.44 -4.22 -9.27
C PHE A 317 1.21 -3.18 -8.19
N VAL A 318 -0.03 -3.11 -7.66
CA VAL A 318 -0.40 -2.18 -6.59
C VAL A 318 -1.14 -2.95 -5.50
N ALA A 319 -0.72 -2.78 -4.26
CA ALA A 319 -1.39 -3.36 -3.10
C ALA A 319 -2.49 -2.41 -2.60
N LEU A 320 -3.72 -2.89 -2.55
CA LEU A 320 -4.89 -2.17 -2.05
C LEU A 320 -5.22 -2.66 -0.64
N HIS A 321 -4.89 -1.86 0.36
CA HIS A 321 -5.01 -2.20 1.79
C HIS A 321 -6.47 -2.38 2.25
N GLY A 322 -7.41 -1.73 1.55
CA GLY A 322 -8.84 -1.88 1.75
C GLY A 322 -9.50 -0.78 2.56
N SER A 323 -10.78 -0.57 2.26
CA SER A 323 -11.58 0.54 2.76
C SER A 323 -11.97 0.41 4.24
N TRP A 324 -12.00 1.56 4.93
CA TRP A 324 -12.57 1.69 6.27
C TRP A 324 -13.78 2.66 6.31
N ASN A 325 -14.02 3.36 5.21
CA ASN A 325 -14.93 4.50 5.10
C ASN A 325 -15.84 4.42 3.86
N ARG A 326 -16.25 3.21 3.49
CA ARG A 326 -17.17 2.91 2.40
C ARG A 326 -18.28 1.96 2.87
N SER A 327 -19.50 2.12 2.35
CA SER A 327 -20.65 1.28 2.72
C SER A 327 -20.41 -0.18 2.36
N GLU A 328 -20.05 -0.45 1.12
CA GLU A 328 -19.56 -1.75 0.64
C GLU A 328 -18.04 -1.74 0.61
N ARG A 329 -17.40 -2.79 1.09
CA ARG A 329 -15.94 -2.85 1.15
C ARG A 329 -15.34 -2.97 -0.23
N THR A 330 -14.19 -2.31 -0.41
CA THR A 330 -13.36 -2.41 -1.60
C THR A 330 -11.88 -2.46 -1.23
N GLY A 331 -11.03 -2.81 -2.19
CA GLY A 331 -9.62 -3.06 -1.93
C GLY A 331 -9.41 -4.48 -1.37
N TYR A 332 -8.52 -4.65 -0.39
CA TYR A 332 -8.12 -5.95 0.17
C TYR A 332 -7.65 -6.91 -0.91
N LYS A 333 -6.87 -6.42 -1.85
CA LYS A 333 -6.39 -7.16 -3.01
C LYS A 333 -5.11 -6.55 -3.57
N VAL A 334 -4.43 -7.31 -4.41
CA VAL A 334 -3.39 -6.78 -5.29
C VAL A 334 -3.97 -6.66 -6.68
N ILE A 335 -3.73 -5.54 -7.33
CA ILE A 335 -4.13 -5.28 -8.72
C ILE A 335 -2.91 -5.24 -9.64
N PHE A 336 -3.13 -5.50 -10.92
CA PHE A 336 -2.16 -5.31 -11.99
C PHE A 336 -2.62 -4.20 -12.91
N VAL A 337 -1.72 -3.28 -13.20
CA VAL A 337 -1.92 -2.18 -14.16
C VAL A 337 -1.04 -2.45 -15.36
N PRO A 338 -1.62 -2.75 -16.53
CA PRO A 338 -0.83 -2.87 -17.77
C PRO A 338 -0.29 -1.51 -18.20
N PHE A 339 0.96 -1.50 -18.67
CA PHE A 339 1.61 -0.29 -19.20
C PHE A 339 1.98 -0.48 -20.67
N ARG A 340 1.85 0.59 -21.44
CA ARG A 340 2.30 0.67 -22.83
C ARG A 340 2.95 2.02 -23.05
N ASN A 341 4.16 2.03 -23.62
CA ASN A 341 4.94 3.25 -23.86
C ASN A 341 5.15 4.11 -22.59
N GLY A 342 5.25 3.48 -21.43
CA GLY A 342 5.48 4.15 -20.15
C GLY A 342 4.23 4.69 -19.44
N GLU A 343 3.05 4.54 -20.01
CA GLU A 343 1.76 4.99 -19.45
C GLU A 343 0.81 3.80 -19.20
N PRO A 344 -0.12 3.90 -18.24
CA PRO A 344 -1.17 2.91 -18.03
C PRO A 344 -2.01 2.71 -19.29
N ALA A 345 -2.36 1.47 -19.60
CA ALA A 345 -3.06 1.09 -20.81
C ALA A 345 -4.39 0.37 -20.50
N GLY A 346 -5.45 1.14 -20.26
CA GLY A 346 -6.82 0.64 -20.16
C GLY A 346 -7.17 0.05 -18.78
N GLY A 347 -7.27 0.86 -17.76
CA GLY A 347 -7.73 0.42 -16.44
C GLY A 347 -6.75 -0.48 -15.68
N TYR A 348 -7.29 -1.34 -14.81
CA TYR A 348 -6.51 -2.30 -14.03
C TYR A 348 -7.27 -3.62 -13.82
N ASP A 349 -6.53 -4.70 -13.62
CA ASP A 349 -7.05 -6.03 -13.39
C ASP A 349 -6.82 -6.48 -11.95
N ASP A 350 -7.76 -7.24 -11.37
CA ASP A 350 -7.53 -7.96 -10.13
C ASP A 350 -6.43 -9.01 -10.35
N PHE A 351 -5.43 -9.05 -9.46
CA PHE A 351 -4.33 -10.01 -9.56
C PHE A 351 -4.31 -11.03 -8.41
N VAL A 352 -4.35 -10.58 -7.16
CA VAL A 352 -4.52 -11.47 -6.01
C VAL A 352 -5.68 -10.96 -5.18
N ILE A 353 -6.67 -11.83 -4.98
CA ILE A 353 -7.89 -11.55 -4.20
C ILE A 353 -8.10 -12.62 -3.14
N GLY A 354 -9.07 -12.42 -2.24
CA GLY A 354 -9.51 -13.43 -1.28
C GLY A 354 -9.34 -13.05 0.19
N TRP A 355 -8.63 -11.96 0.54
CA TRP A 355 -8.57 -11.45 1.91
C TRP A 355 -9.91 -10.93 2.43
N LEU A 356 -10.74 -10.42 1.52
CA LEU A 356 -12.13 -10.04 1.79
C LEU A 356 -13.03 -11.23 1.45
N THR A 357 -13.73 -11.73 2.46
CA THR A 357 -14.62 -12.90 2.28
C THR A 357 -16.02 -12.53 1.80
N ASP A 358 -16.47 -11.31 2.12
CA ASP A 358 -17.78 -10.77 1.76
C ASP A 358 -17.72 -9.24 1.86
N GLU A 359 -18.03 -8.53 0.79
CA GLU A 359 -17.98 -7.05 0.73
C GLU A 359 -18.99 -6.37 1.68
N ASN A 360 -20.05 -7.07 2.06
CA ASN A 360 -21.04 -6.61 3.04
C ASN A 360 -20.64 -6.96 4.48
N SER A 361 -19.66 -7.85 4.68
CA SER A 361 -19.14 -8.21 6.00
C SER A 361 -18.07 -7.23 6.46
N ARG A 362 -17.96 -7.04 7.79
CA ARG A 362 -16.81 -6.34 8.38
C ARG A 362 -15.56 -7.22 8.51
N SER A 363 -15.69 -8.52 8.29
CA SER A 363 -14.59 -9.47 8.49
C SER A 363 -13.68 -9.51 7.27
N VAL A 364 -12.39 -9.29 7.52
CA VAL A 364 -11.28 -9.51 6.59
C VAL A 364 -10.22 -10.35 7.30
N TRP A 365 -9.45 -11.16 6.59
CA TRP A 365 -8.43 -11.99 7.23
C TRP A 365 -7.00 -11.64 6.82
N GLY A 366 -6.85 -10.53 6.10
CA GLY A 366 -5.57 -9.93 5.74
C GLY A 366 -5.77 -8.62 5.02
N ARG A 367 -4.69 -7.85 4.90
CA ARG A 367 -4.65 -6.53 4.28
C ARG A 367 -3.29 -6.35 3.58
N PRO A 368 -3.21 -6.49 2.26
CA PRO A 368 -1.94 -6.34 1.55
C PRO A 368 -1.41 -4.90 1.63
N VAL A 369 -0.10 -4.78 1.85
CA VAL A 369 0.57 -3.48 2.07
C VAL A 369 1.60 -3.18 1.01
N ASP A 370 2.59 -4.04 0.82
CA ASP A 370 3.72 -3.78 -0.06
C ASP A 370 4.05 -4.98 -0.96
N LEU A 371 4.83 -4.71 -1.98
CA LEU A 371 5.11 -5.61 -3.07
C LEU A 371 6.59 -5.57 -3.41
N LEU A 372 7.24 -6.73 -3.46
CA LEU A 372 8.64 -6.85 -3.83
C LEU A 372 8.83 -7.92 -4.92
N VAL A 373 9.37 -7.53 -6.06
CA VAL A 373 9.82 -8.49 -7.09
C VAL A 373 11.21 -8.99 -6.71
N LEU A 374 11.34 -10.30 -6.50
CA LEU A 374 12.62 -10.94 -6.18
C LEU A 374 13.46 -11.19 -7.42
N HIS A 375 14.77 -11.41 -7.24
CA HIS A 375 15.72 -11.72 -8.34
C HIS A 375 15.28 -12.94 -9.16
N ASP A 376 14.59 -13.91 -8.57
CA ASP A 376 14.06 -15.07 -9.29
C ASP A 376 12.79 -14.76 -10.08
N GLY A 377 12.26 -13.53 -9.99
CA GLY A 377 11.06 -13.05 -10.64
C GLY A 377 9.76 -13.39 -9.92
N SER A 378 9.79 -14.01 -8.73
CA SER A 378 8.60 -14.14 -7.89
C SER A 378 8.23 -12.82 -7.22
N LEU A 379 6.96 -12.67 -6.83
CA LEU A 379 6.44 -11.48 -6.16
C LEU A 379 6.15 -11.81 -4.69
N LEU A 380 6.72 -11.04 -3.77
CA LEU A 380 6.31 -11.04 -2.36
C LEU A 380 5.23 -9.99 -2.12
N ILE A 381 4.32 -10.29 -1.21
CA ILE A 381 3.23 -9.40 -0.77
C ILE A 381 3.27 -9.38 0.76
N SER A 382 3.53 -8.26 1.38
CA SER A 382 3.35 -8.10 2.83
C SER A 382 1.86 -7.88 3.16
N ASP A 383 1.42 -8.42 4.29
CA ASP A 383 0.02 -8.48 4.73
C ASP A 383 -0.01 -8.24 6.24
N ASP A 384 -0.26 -7.00 6.64
CA ASP A 384 -0.26 -6.60 8.06
C ASP A 384 -1.45 -7.19 8.83
N GLY A 385 -2.63 -7.26 8.18
CA GLY A 385 -3.80 -7.88 8.77
C GLY A 385 -3.65 -9.38 8.99
N GLY A 386 -2.92 -10.05 8.11
CA GLY A 386 -2.63 -11.50 8.20
C GLY A 386 -1.33 -11.84 8.96
N GLU A 387 -0.53 -10.82 9.34
CA GLU A 387 0.79 -10.99 9.98
C GLU A 387 1.74 -11.88 9.16
N LYS A 388 1.70 -11.73 7.82
CA LYS A 388 2.36 -12.64 6.87
C LYS A 388 3.06 -11.89 5.74
N ILE A 389 3.95 -12.63 5.09
CA ILE A 389 4.40 -12.34 3.73
C ILE A 389 3.95 -13.52 2.85
N TRP A 390 3.30 -13.21 1.76
CA TRP A 390 2.91 -14.17 0.73
C TRP A 390 3.92 -14.14 -0.41
N ARG A 391 4.12 -15.29 -1.07
CA ARG A 391 4.94 -15.41 -2.28
C ARG A 391 4.09 -15.92 -3.43
N VAL A 392 4.12 -15.19 -4.54
CA VAL A 392 3.46 -15.54 -5.80
C VAL A 392 4.51 -16.00 -6.80
N THR A 393 4.29 -17.17 -7.38
CA THR A 393 5.14 -17.76 -8.43
C THR A 393 4.28 -18.13 -9.63
N TYR A 394 4.89 -18.30 -10.81
CA TYR A 394 4.24 -18.79 -12.03
C TYR A 394 4.93 -20.07 -12.48
N ARG A 395 4.14 -21.07 -12.92
CA ARG A 395 4.60 -22.39 -13.38
C ARG A 395 4.16 -22.69 -14.79
#